data_88c1c839e05fca2401a6f900428d51a5
#
_entry.id   88c1c839e05fca2401a6f900428d51a5
#
_cell.length_a   1.000
_cell.length_b   1.000
_cell.length_c   1.000
_cell.angle_alpha   90.00
_cell.angle_beta   90.00
_cell.angle_gamma   90.00
#
_symmetry.space_group_name_H-M   'P 1'
#
loop_
_entity.id
_entity.type
_entity.pdbx_description
1 polymer ?
#
loop_
_entity_poly.entity_id
_entity_poly.type
_entity_poly.pdbx_seq_one_letter_code
_entity_poly.pdbx_strand_id
1 'polypeptide(L)'
;ADFIEPDLVATKDGVLVARHEPNITGTTDVATRPEFASRKTTKNVDGVNEEGWFVSDFTLAELKTLRAVQPLSDRDQSYNGKFQIPTFEEVLDLAKAEGTKAGRTVGVYPETKHPTYHAKLGLPLEDRLLAVLAKYGYTTKASPVIVQSFEVSNLKYLRTKTQVRLVQLVDANDVNADGSMDLTAPYDKPYDFAVAGDSRTFASL
;
A
#
# COMPACT_ATOMS: atom_id res chain seq x y z
N ALA A 1 18.12 -6.74 -5.56
CA ALA A 1 16.77 -6.97 -6.09
C ALA A 1 16.63 -6.31 -7.46
N ASP A 2 15.78 -6.87 -8.33
CA ASP A 2 15.47 -6.28 -9.64
C ASP A 2 14.25 -5.35 -9.54
N PHE A 3 13.39 -5.62 -8.58
CA PHE A 3 12.28 -4.76 -8.18
C PHE A 3 12.27 -4.58 -6.66
N ILE A 4 11.84 -3.42 -6.20
CA ILE A 4 11.46 -3.17 -4.81
C ILE A 4 9.95 -2.98 -4.74
N GLU A 5 9.36 -3.45 -3.66
CA GLU A 5 7.90 -3.48 -3.47
C GLU A 5 7.53 -2.55 -2.29
N PRO A 6 6.84 -1.43 -2.56
CA PRO A 6 6.21 -0.61 -1.54
C PRO A 6 4.69 -0.74 -1.56
N ASP A 7 4.08 -0.92 -0.39
CA ASP A 7 2.64 -0.73 -0.19
C ASP A 7 2.32 0.76 -0.04
N LEU A 8 1.25 1.23 -0.65
CA LEU A 8 0.90 2.64 -0.70
C LEU A 8 -0.48 2.93 -0.10
N VAL A 9 -0.50 3.92 0.79
CA VAL A 9 -1.70 4.52 1.38
C VAL A 9 -1.63 6.04 1.24
N ALA A 10 -2.78 6.74 1.36
CA ALA A 10 -2.84 8.19 1.21
C ALA A 10 -2.89 8.92 2.56
N THR A 11 -2.14 10.01 2.67
CA THR A 11 -2.24 10.98 3.76
C THR A 11 -3.51 11.83 3.63
N LYS A 12 -3.86 12.58 4.68
CA LYS A 12 -4.98 13.53 4.69
C LYS A 12 -4.91 14.57 3.56
N ASP A 13 -3.71 15.01 3.22
CA ASP A 13 -3.43 15.97 2.13
C ASP A 13 -3.13 15.28 0.79
N GLY A 14 -3.39 13.97 0.69
CA GLY A 14 -3.41 13.21 -0.57
C GLY A 14 -2.05 12.77 -1.09
N VAL A 15 -1.00 12.78 -0.27
CA VAL A 15 0.31 12.27 -0.65
C VAL A 15 0.36 10.76 -0.43
N LEU A 16 0.91 10.01 -1.39
CA LEU A 16 1.13 8.57 -1.23
C LEU A 16 2.39 8.31 -0.39
N VAL A 17 2.23 7.49 0.64
CA VAL A 17 3.31 7.08 1.55
C VAL A 17 3.41 5.56 1.61
N ALA A 18 4.61 5.05 1.86
CA ALA A 18 4.85 3.62 1.95
C ALA A 18 4.46 3.10 3.34
N ARG A 19 3.30 2.46 3.42
CA ARG A 19 2.77 1.75 4.59
C ARG A 19 1.93 0.57 4.15
N HIS A 20 2.13 -0.59 4.80
CA HIS A 20 1.34 -1.79 4.54
C HIS A 20 -0.12 -1.57 4.95
N GLU A 21 -0.36 -0.99 6.14
CA GLU A 21 -1.71 -0.76 6.66
C GLU A 21 -2.03 0.73 6.78
N PRO A 22 -3.31 1.13 6.59
CA PRO A 22 -3.78 2.48 6.94
C PRO A 22 -3.59 2.83 8.41
N ASN A 23 -3.71 1.83 9.31
CA ASN A 23 -3.53 1.96 10.76
C ASN A 23 -2.05 1.88 11.12
N ILE A 24 -1.50 2.98 11.63
CA ILE A 24 -0.06 3.12 11.95
C ILE A 24 0.27 2.93 13.42
N THR A 25 -0.67 2.47 14.22
CA THR A 25 -0.51 2.31 15.68
C THR A 25 0.69 1.45 16.06
N GLY A 26 0.84 0.29 15.44
CA GLY A 26 1.90 -0.68 15.76
C GLY A 26 3.19 -0.49 14.97
N THR A 27 3.19 0.34 13.91
CA THR A 27 4.32 0.48 12.99
C THR A 27 5.01 1.83 13.07
N THR A 28 4.58 2.70 14.00
CA THR A 28 5.17 4.01 14.28
C THR A 28 5.16 4.31 15.78
N ASP A 29 5.85 5.37 16.17
CA ASP A 29 5.86 5.89 17.53
C ASP A 29 4.62 6.76 17.87
N VAL A 30 3.58 6.79 17.04
CA VAL A 30 2.41 7.68 17.17
C VAL A 30 1.71 7.54 18.53
N ALA A 31 1.63 6.33 19.08
CA ALA A 31 0.98 6.07 20.37
C ALA A 31 1.71 6.74 21.57
N THR A 32 2.97 7.12 21.39
CA THR A 32 3.79 7.82 22.40
C THR A 32 3.81 9.34 22.21
N ARG A 33 3.06 9.86 21.23
CA ARG A 33 3.02 11.27 20.84
C ARG A 33 1.80 11.96 21.45
N PRO A 34 1.95 12.73 22.55
CA PRO A 34 0.81 13.36 23.23
C PRO A 34 0.05 14.35 22.33
N GLU A 35 0.73 15.01 21.40
CA GLU A 35 0.12 15.93 20.42
C GLU A 35 -0.89 15.25 19.50
N PHE A 36 -0.80 13.92 19.32
CA PHE A 36 -1.71 13.13 18.49
C PHE A 36 -2.67 12.24 19.29
N ALA A 37 -2.65 12.30 20.63
CA ALA A 37 -3.48 11.44 21.47
C ALA A 37 -4.99 11.56 21.15
N SER A 38 -5.49 12.77 20.87
CA SER A 38 -6.89 13.03 20.55
C SER A 38 -7.34 12.53 19.18
N ARG A 39 -6.40 12.08 18.31
CA ARG A 39 -6.71 11.54 16.98
C ARG A 39 -6.94 10.04 16.96
N LYS A 40 -6.73 9.36 18.11
CA LYS A 40 -7.07 7.95 18.21
C LYS A 40 -8.57 7.76 17.97
N THR A 41 -8.92 6.88 17.05
CA THR A 41 -10.31 6.67 16.62
C THR A 41 -10.51 5.24 16.14
N THR A 42 -11.78 4.89 15.90
CA THR A 42 -12.13 3.62 15.26
C THR A 42 -12.57 3.88 13.83
N LYS A 43 -11.99 3.14 12.87
CA LYS A 43 -12.40 3.16 11.47
C LYS A 43 -12.70 1.74 10.98
N ASN A 44 -13.63 1.66 10.03
CA ASN A 44 -13.88 0.42 9.32
C ASN A 44 -12.96 0.36 8.10
N VAL A 45 -12.01 -0.57 8.12
CA VAL A 45 -11.12 -0.89 7.00
C VAL A 45 -11.60 -2.20 6.39
N ASP A 46 -12.15 -2.14 5.19
CA ASP A 46 -12.66 -3.29 4.41
C ASP A 46 -13.52 -4.28 5.19
N GLY A 47 -14.43 -3.76 6.02
CA GLY A 47 -15.36 -4.55 6.81
C GLY A 47 -14.90 -4.83 8.25
N VAL A 48 -13.65 -4.58 8.58
CA VAL A 48 -13.09 -4.77 9.92
C VAL A 48 -13.00 -3.43 10.67
N ASN A 49 -13.52 -3.38 11.90
CA ASN A 49 -13.38 -2.22 12.76
C ASN A 49 -12.03 -2.26 13.48
N GLU A 50 -11.21 -1.26 13.23
CA GLU A 50 -9.90 -1.09 13.83
C GLU A 50 -9.84 0.16 14.68
N GLU A 51 -9.30 0.05 15.90
CA GLU A 51 -9.00 1.21 16.74
C GLU A 51 -7.53 1.61 16.61
N GLY A 52 -7.26 2.91 16.43
CA GLY A 52 -5.87 3.39 16.33
C GLY A 52 -5.74 4.75 15.71
N TRP A 53 -4.58 4.99 15.14
CA TRP A 53 -4.25 6.18 14.36
C TRP A 53 -4.08 5.80 12.89
N PHE A 54 -4.72 6.57 12.01
CA PHE A 54 -4.79 6.24 10.58
C PHE A 54 -4.06 7.28 9.74
N VAL A 55 -3.26 6.84 8.78
CA VAL A 55 -2.50 7.71 7.86
C VAL A 55 -3.38 8.82 7.27
N SER A 56 -4.62 8.48 6.91
CA SER A 56 -5.60 9.42 6.32
C SER A 56 -6.02 10.58 7.24
N ASP A 57 -5.67 10.56 8.53
CA ASP A 57 -5.96 11.63 9.48
C ASP A 57 -4.78 12.59 9.68
N PHE A 58 -3.64 12.31 9.06
CA PHE A 58 -2.39 13.08 9.17
C PHE A 58 -2.01 13.69 7.83
N THR A 59 -1.56 14.93 7.84
CA THR A 59 -0.84 15.51 6.71
C THR A 59 0.54 14.86 6.57
N LEU A 60 1.16 14.99 5.38
CA LEU A 60 2.53 14.52 5.20
C LEU A 60 3.48 15.17 6.21
N ALA A 61 3.35 16.47 6.47
CA ALA A 61 4.21 17.19 7.41
C ALA A 61 4.13 16.57 8.82
N GLU A 62 2.94 16.21 9.29
CA GLU A 62 2.74 15.54 10.57
C GLU A 62 3.33 14.12 10.57
N LEU A 63 3.08 13.31 9.52
CA LEU A 63 3.65 11.98 9.40
C LEU A 63 5.18 11.98 9.41
N LYS A 64 5.81 13.00 8.82
CA LYS A 64 7.28 13.13 8.83
C LYS A 64 7.85 13.41 10.22
N THR A 65 7.05 13.79 11.20
CA THR A 65 7.48 13.91 12.61
C THR A 65 7.56 12.55 13.30
N LEU A 66 6.82 11.56 12.82
CA LEU A 66 6.81 10.20 13.36
C LEU A 66 8.04 9.40 12.94
N ARG A 67 8.28 8.33 13.68
CA ARG A 67 9.36 7.38 13.39
C ARG A 67 8.80 5.97 13.24
N ALA A 68 9.34 5.24 12.27
CA ALA A 68 8.98 3.85 12.03
C ALA A 68 9.45 2.95 13.18
N VAL A 69 8.61 1.95 13.49
CA VAL A 69 8.86 0.94 14.51
C VAL A 69 8.58 -0.43 13.91
N GLN A 70 9.42 -1.42 14.21
CA GLN A 70 9.21 -2.83 13.82
C GLN A 70 8.24 -3.51 14.82
N PRO A 71 7.02 -3.91 14.38
CA PRO A 71 6.03 -4.49 15.28
C PRO A 71 6.31 -5.95 15.67
N LEU A 72 7.10 -6.68 14.87
CA LEU A 72 7.38 -8.10 15.09
C LEU A 72 8.63 -8.24 15.95
N SER A 73 8.49 -8.82 17.13
CA SER A 73 9.54 -8.92 18.13
C SER A 73 10.70 -9.83 17.74
N ASP A 74 10.50 -10.75 16.81
CA ASP A 74 11.50 -11.67 16.24
C ASP A 74 12.39 -11.03 15.18
N ARG A 75 12.06 -9.79 14.74
CA ARG A 75 12.85 -9.03 13.77
C ARG A 75 13.78 -8.03 14.47
N ASP A 76 14.80 -7.57 13.73
CA ASP A 76 15.77 -6.60 14.24
C ASP A 76 15.10 -5.29 14.70
N GLN A 77 15.18 -5.01 15.98
CA GLN A 77 14.61 -3.82 16.61
C GLN A 77 15.57 -2.62 16.61
N SER A 78 16.80 -2.78 16.16
CA SER A 78 17.85 -1.75 16.24
C SER A 78 17.54 -0.49 15.41
N TYR A 79 16.60 -0.58 14.46
CA TYR A 79 16.18 0.52 13.59
C TYR A 79 14.96 1.30 14.10
N ASN A 80 14.34 0.87 15.19
CA ASN A 80 13.19 1.57 15.78
C ASN A 80 13.52 3.03 16.09
N GLY A 81 12.65 3.93 15.69
CA GLY A 81 12.79 5.36 15.91
C GLY A 81 13.81 6.08 15.01
N LYS A 82 14.50 5.37 14.10
CA LYS A 82 15.55 5.97 13.26
C LYS A 82 15.04 6.54 11.93
N PHE A 83 14.01 5.95 11.34
CA PHE A 83 13.56 6.31 10.01
C PHE A 83 12.18 6.97 10.01
N GLN A 84 11.99 7.92 9.10
CA GLN A 84 10.70 8.51 8.79
C GLN A 84 9.91 7.58 7.88
N ILE A 85 8.59 7.84 7.76
CA ILE A 85 7.74 7.21 6.76
C ILE A 85 8.09 7.81 5.39
N PRO A 86 8.54 7.02 4.40
CA PRO A 86 8.86 7.56 3.09
C PRO A 86 7.59 7.82 2.26
N THR A 87 7.65 8.83 1.40
CA THR A 87 6.68 9.01 0.31
C THR A 87 6.98 8.03 -0.82
N PHE A 88 6.00 7.81 -1.71
CA PHE A 88 6.24 7.01 -2.91
C PHE A 88 7.31 7.64 -3.83
N GLU A 89 7.35 8.97 -3.93
CA GLU A 89 8.40 9.66 -4.68
C GLU A 89 9.79 9.38 -4.09
N GLU A 90 9.95 9.44 -2.76
CA GLU A 90 11.22 9.09 -2.11
C GLU A 90 11.65 7.63 -2.37
N VAL A 91 10.70 6.70 -2.44
CA VAL A 91 10.98 5.30 -2.82
C VAL A 91 11.45 5.20 -4.27
N LEU A 92 10.82 5.93 -5.20
CA LEU A 92 11.22 5.97 -6.60
C LEU A 92 12.64 6.59 -6.77
N ASP A 93 12.91 7.67 -6.05
CA ASP A 93 14.22 8.31 -6.04
C ASP A 93 15.31 7.37 -5.52
N LEU A 94 15.03 6.63 -4.45
CA LEU A 94 15.92 5.60 -3.91
C LEU A 94 16.18 4.50 -4.95
N ALA A 95 15.14 3.97 -5.59
CA ALA A 95 15.28 2.93 -6.62
C ALA A 95 16.18 3.39 -7.78
N LYS A 96 15.97 4.64 -8.25
CA LYS A 96 16.80 5.23 -9.31
C LYS A 96 18.25 5.44 -8.87
N ALA A 97 18.46 5.99 -7.68
CA ALA A 97 19.80 6.26 -7.15
C ALA A 97 20.60 4.96 -6.96
N GLU A 98 20.01 3.94 -6.33
CA GLU A 98 20.67 2.66 -6.10
C GLU A 98 20.84 1.86 -7.39
N GLY A 99 19.90 1.96 -8.32
CA GLY A 99 20.04 1.39 -9.67
C GLY A 99 21.22 1.98 -10.42
N THR A 100 21.38 3.31 -10.39
CA THR A 100 22.52 4.01 -11.02
C THR A 100 23.85 3.56 -10.41
N LYS A 101 23.93 3.47 -9.07
CA LYS A 101 25.15 2.96 -8.38
C LYS A 101 25.47 1.51 -8.78
N ALA A 102 24.45 0.69 -8.97
CA ALA A 102 24.59 -0.71 -9.34
C ALA A 102 24.77 -0.93 -10.86
N GLY A 103 24.78 0.13 -11.69
CA GLY A 103 24.89 0.05 -13.14
C GLY A 103 23.71 -0.62 -13.84
N ARG A 104 22.52 -0.63 -13.23
CA ARG A 104 21.30 -1.27 -13.75
C ARG A 104 20.03 -0.55 -13.32
N THR A 105 18.92 -0.80 -14.01
CA THR A 105 17.62 -0.32 -13.58
C THR A 105 17.09 -1.19 -12.42
N VAL A 106 16.67 -0.54 -11.34
CA VAL A 106 15.84 -1.15 -10.29
C VAL A 106 14.40 -0.70 -10.52
N GLY A 107 13.51 -1.64 -10.77
CA GLY A 107 12.10 -1.39 -10.96
C GLY A 107 11.37 -1.25 -9.62
N VAL A 108 10.09 -0.84 -9.70
CA VAL A 108 9.20 -0.74 -8.53
C VAL A 108 7.93 -1.56 -8.77
N TYR A 109 7.41 -2.13 -7.69
CA TYR A 109 6.22 -2.99 -7.71
C TYR A 109 5.19 -2.50 -6.68
N PRO A 110 4.67 -1.25 -6.82
CA PRO A 110 3.81 -0.67 -5.82
C PRO A 110 2.45 -1.37 -5.73
N GLU A 111 2.01 -1.62 -4.50
CA GLU A 111 0.63 -2.01 -4.20
C GLU A 111 -0.21 -0.79 -3.83
N THR A 112 -1.43 -0.70 -4.36
CA THR A 112 -2.46 0.18 -3.82
C THR A 112 -3.19 -0.55 -2.70
N LYS A 113 -2.91 -0.17 -1.44
CA LYS A 113 -3.52 -0.81 -0.26
C LYS A 113 -4.90 -0.23 0.02
N HIS A 114 -5.89 -1.10 0.16
CA HIS A 114 -7.26 -0.73 0.52
C HIS A 114 -7.84 0.44 -0.32
N PRO A 115 -7.79 0.39 -1.68
CA PRO A 115 -8.24 1.51 -2.51
C PRO A 115 -9.72 1.85 -2.30
N THR A 116 -10.61 0.87 -2.09
CA THR A 116 -12.03 1.11 -1.75
C THR A 116 -12.19 1.88 -0.43
N TYR A 117 -11.42 1.55 0.59
CA TYR A 117 -11.40 2.30 1.85
C TYR A 117 -10.97 3.75 1.63
N HIS A 118 -9.87 3.98 0.91
CA HIS A 118 -9.38 5.32 0.62
C HIS A 118 -10.35 6.14 -0.23
N ALA A 119 -10.99 5.52 -1.23
CA ALA A 119 -11.99 6.17 -2.06
C ALA A 119 -13.19 6.67 -1.23
N LYS A 120 -13.68 5.88 -0.26
CA LYS A 120 -14.76 6.28 0.68
C LYS A 120 -14.37 7.49 1.53
N LEU A 121 -13.08 7.71 1.78
CA LEU A 121 -12.56 8.88 2.50
C LEU A 121 -12.33 10.11 1.59
N GLY A 122 -12.63 10.02 0.28
CA GLY A 122 -12.31 11.07 -0.69
C GLY A 122 -10.81 11.12 -1.04
N LEU A 123 -10.07 10.06 -0.79
CA LEU A 123 -8.64 9.94 -1.01
C LEU A 123 -8.31 8.82 -2.02
N PRO A 124 -8.95 8.73 -3.21
CA PRO A 124 -8.67 7.65 -4.16
C PRO A 124 -7.18 7.59 -4.48
N LEU A 125 -6.63 6.38 -4.52
CA LEU A 125 -5.18 6.16 -4.69
C LEU A 125 -4.76 6.23 -6.16
N GLU A 126 -5.64 5.86 -7.08
CA GLU A 126 -5.36 5.58 -8.48
C GLU A 126 -4.77 6.79 -9.22
N ASP A 127 -5.49 7.90 -9.26
CA ASP A 127 -5.06 9.10 -9.99
C ASP A 127 -3.81 9.73 -9.36
N ARG A 128 -3.66 9.60 -8.04
CA ARG A 128 -2.45 10.02 -7.31
C ARG A 128 -1.25 9.18 -7.71
N LEU A 129 -1.42 7.85 -7.77
CA LEU A 129 -0.39 6.93 -8.23
C LEU A 129 0.03 7.26 -9.66
N LEU A 130 -0.94 7.41 -10.57
CA LEU A 130 -0.67 7.72 -11.96
C LEU A 130 0.04 9.06 -12.15
N ALA A 131 -0.31 10.08 -11.35
CA ALA A 131 0.36 11.39 -11.38
C ALA A 131 1.83 11.27 -10.97
N VAL A 132 2.13 10.51 -9.91
CA VAL A 132 3.52 10.24 -9.51
C VAL A 132 4.25 9.46 -10.59
N LEU A 133 3.68 8.37 -11.11
CA LEU A 133 4.31 7.57 -12.17
C LEU A 133 4.59 8.40 -13.43
N ALA A 134 3.67 9.28 -13.84
CA ALA A 134 3.84 10.17 -14.99
C ALA A 134 5.00 11.16 -14.78
N LYS A 135 5.16 11.71 -13.57
CA LYS A 135 6.29 12.58 -13.21
C LYS A 135 7.64 11.88 -13.40
N TYR A 136 7.70 10.57 -13.18
CA TYR A 136 8.90 9.75 -13.39
C TYR A 136 9.03 9.18 -14.83
N GLY A 137 8.07 9.48 -15.72
CA GLY A 137 8.03 8.96 -17.08
C GLY A 137 7.59 7.50 -17.18
N TYR A 138 6.97 6.96 -16.14
CA TYR A 138 6.51 5.56 -16.08
C TYR A 138 5.06 5.46 -16.56
N THR A 139 4.87 5.48 -17.88
CA THR A 139 3.54 5.53 -18.51
C THR A 139 3.25 4.38 -19.48
N THR A 140 4.25 3.56 -19.77
CA THR A 140 4.15 2.51 -20.81
C THR A 140 4.35 1.11 -20.23
N LYS A 141 4.00 0.09 -21.02
CA LYS A 141 4.25 -1.32 -20.68
C LYS A 141 5.75 -1.63 -20.46
N ALA A 142 6.66 -0.87 -21.12
CA ALA A 142 8.09 -1.04 -20.98
C ALA A 142 8.68 -0.34 -19.76
N SER A 143 7.91 0.52 -19.06
CA SER A 143 8.36 1.19 -17.85
C SER A 143 8.75 0.17 -16.77
N PRO A 144 9.77 0.46 -15.94
CA PRO A 144 10.24 -0.45 -14.90
C PRO A 144 9.31 -0.39 -13.67
N VAL A 145 8.01 -0.57 -13.90
CA VAL A 145 6.96 -0.54 -12.88
C VAL A 145 5.92 -1.63 -13.18
N ILE A 146 5.45 -2.25 -12.11
CA ILE A 146 4.31 -3.17 -12.11
C ILE A 146 3.42 -2.73 -10.96
N VAL A 147 2.18 -2.34 -11.21
CA VAL A 147 1.23 -1.96 -10.16
C VAL A 147 0.41 -3.18 -9.76
N GLN A 148 0.22 -3.39 -8.48
CA GLN A 148 -0.54 -4.51 -7.95
C GLN A 148 -1.68 -4.06 -7.03
N SER A 149 -2.69 -4.90 -6.88
CA SER A 149 -3.82 -4.67 -5.98
C SER A 149 -4.56 -5.98 -5.70
N PHE A 150 -5.13 -6.10 -4.50
CA PHE A 150 -6.12 -7.13 -4.19
C PHE A 150 -7.53 -6.79 -4.70
N GLU A 151 -7.75 -5.57 -5.18
CA GLU A 151 -9.05 -5.10 -5.63
C GLU A 151 -9.16 -5.04 -7.16
N VAL A 152 -10.13 -5.74 -7.71
CA VAL A 152 -10.38 -5.82 -9.16
C VAL A 152 -10.87 -4.49 -9.73
N SER A 153 -11.73 -3.77 -9.02
CA SER A 153 -12.26 -2.48 -9.48
C SER A 153 -11.14 -1.44 -9.66
N ASN A 154 -10.18 -1.41 -8.72
CA ASN A 154 -8.99 -0.59 -8.78
C ASN A 154 -8.17 -0.85 -10.06
N LEU A 155 -7.85 -2.13 -10.33
CA LEU A 155 -7.07 -2.51 -11.51
C LEU A 155 -7.82 -2.24 -12.82
N LYS A 156 -9.14 -2.46 -12.86
CA LYS A 156 -9.97 -2.12 -14.01
C LYS A 156 -9.96 -0.62 -14.28
N TYR A 157 -10.09 0.21 -13.26
CA TYR A 157 -9.99 1.66 -13.41
C TYR A 157 -8.61 2.07 -13.93
N LEU A 158 -7.53 1.60 -13.30
CA LEU A 158 -6.17 1.87 -13.73
C LEU A 158 -5.94 1.48 -15.20
N ARG A 159 -6.47 0.33 -15.65
CA ARG A 159 -6.33 -0.12 -17.05
C ARG A 159 -6.96 0.85 -18.05
N THR A 160 -7.99 1.60 -17.67
CA THR A 160 -8.57 2.64 -18.55
C THR A 160 -7.67 3.88 -18.71
N LYS A 161 -6.69 4.06 -17.82
CA LYS A 161 -5.87 5.27 -17.71
C LYS A 161 -4.40 5.08 -18.07
N THR A 162 -3.88 3.85 -17.99
CA THR A 162 -2.45 3.61 -18.17
C THR A 162 -2.16 2.33 -18.96
N GLN A 163 -0.96 2.30 -19.57
CA GLN A 163 -0.41 1.11 -20.23
C GLN A 163 0.62 0.36 -19.39
N VAL A 164 0.93 0.82 -18.16
CA VAL A 164 1.85 0.09 -17.27
C VAL A 164 1.32 -1.32 -16.96
N ARG A 165 2.22 -2.21 -16.57
CA ARG A 165 1.85 -3.57 -16.17
C ARG A 165 1.05 -3.52 -14.88
N LEU A 166 -0.05 -4.29 -14.85
CA LEU A 166 -0.92 -4.43 -13.69
C LEU A 166 -1.01 -5.91 -13.31
N VAL A 167 -1.07 -6.20 -12.01
CA VAL A 167 -1.19 -7.56 -11.46
C VAL A 167 -2.29 -7.60 -10.41
N GLN A 168 -3.17 -8.58 -10.53
CA GLN A 168 -4.14 -8.94 -9.50
C GLN A 168 -3.41 -9.78 -8.44
N LEU A 169 -3.49 -9.34 -7.19
CA LEU A 169 -3.07 -10.16 -6.06
C LEU A 169 -4.20 -11.10 -5.64
N VAL A 170 -3.82 -12.30 -5.28
CA VAL A 170 -4.72 -13.33 -4.76
C VAL A 170 -4.23 -13.72 -3.39
N ASP A 171 -5.10 -13.65 -2.40
CA ASP A 171 -4.83 -14.13 -1.05
C ASP A 171 -5.28 -15.59 -0.90
N ALA A 172 -4.85 -16.25 0.16
CA ALA A 172 -5.21 -17.62 0.47
C ALA A 172 -5.18 -17.87 1.97
N ASN A 173 -6.01 -18.79 2.46
CA ASN A 173 -5.93 -19.25 3.86
C ASN A 173 -4.60 -19.99 4.12
N ASP A 174 -4.12 -20.74 3.14
CA ASP A 174 -2.86 -21.47 3.22
C ASP A 174 -2.30 -21.75 1.82
N VAL A 175 -0.99 -21.99 1.76
CA VAL A 175 -0.29 -22.45 0.57
C VAL A 175 0.36 -23.79 0.89
N ASN A 176 -0.12 -24.84 0.27
CA ASN A 176 0.38 -26.20 0.47
C ASN A 176 1.80 -26.38 -0.08
N ALA A 177 2.49 -27.43 0.37
CA ALA A 177 3.87 -27.71 -0.04
C ALA A 177 4.02 -27.96 -1.56
N ASP A 178 2.95 -28.36 -2.25
CA ASP A 178 2.91 -28.55 -3.71
C ASP A 178 2.61 -27.23 -4.48
N GLY A 179 2.44 -26.12 -3.76
CA GLY A 179 2.09 -24.81 -4.34
C GLY A 179 0.61 -24.61 -4.59
N SER A 180 -0.27 -25.56 -4.28
CA SER A 180 -1.71 -25.34 -4.32
C SER A 180 -2.15 -24.40 -3.18
N MET A 181 -3.19 -23.61 -3.43
CA MET A 181 -3.69 -22.61 -2.49
C MET A 181 -5.07 -22.99 -1.97
N ASP A 182 -5.28 -22.81 -0.65
CA ASP A 182 -6.62 -22.87 -0.06
C ASP A 182 -7.31 -21.51 -0.25
N LEU A 183 -8.13 -21.43 -1.28
CA LEU A 183 -8.93 -20.25 -1.64
C LEU A 183 -10.36 -20.34 -1.09
N THR A 184 -10.54 -20.91 0.10
CA THR A 184 -11.86 -20.88 0.77
C THR A 184 -12.08 -19.53 1.47
N ALA A 185 -13.33 -19.21 1.84
CA ALA A 185 -13.65 -17.99 2.57
C ALA A 185 -12.79 -17.86 3.86
N PRO A 186 -12.33 -16.66 4.23
CA PRO A 186 -12.66 -15.35 3.68
C PRO A 186 -11.80 -14.91 2.47
N TYR A 187 -10.79 -15.68 2.06
CA TYR A 187 -9.83 -15.30 1.02
C TYR A 187 -10.16 -15.87 -0.37
N ASP A 188 -11.41 -16.22 -0.60
CA ASP A 188 -11.89 -16.77 -1.87
C ASP A 188 -12.19 -15.70 -2.93
N LYS A 189 -12.11 -14.41 -2.58
CA LYS A 189 -12.52 -13.31 -3.47
C LYS A 189 -11.70 -12.02 -3.27
N PRO A 190 -11.72 -11.11 -4.27
CA PRO A 190 -11.14 -9.77 -4.15
C PRO A 190 -11.74 -8.98 -2.99
N TYR A 191 -10.94 -8.13 -2.35
CA TYR A 191 -11.35 -7.36 -1.17
C TYR A 191 -12.54 -6.43 -1.47
N ASP A 192 -12.55 -5.75 -2.61
CA ASP A 192 -13.67 -4.90 -3.04
C ASP A 192 -14.97 -5.70 -3.24
N PHE A 193 -14.89 -6.94 -3.68
CA PHE A 193 -16.05 -7.83 -3.79
C PHE A 193 -16.57 -8.23 -2.42
N ALA A 194 -15.68 -8.58 -1.50
CA ALA A 194 -16.07 -8.90 -0.12
C ALA A 194 -16.79 -7.71 0.54
N VAL A 195 -16.23 -6.50 0.41
CA VAL A 195 -16.80 -5.26 0.98
C VAL A 195 -18.14 -4.89 0.34
N ALA A 196 -18.31 -5.17 -0.96
CA ALA A 196 -19.56 -4.90 -1.69
C ALA A 196 -20.63 -5.99 -1.49
N GLY A 197 -20.31 -7.10 -0.83
CA GLY A 197 -21.22 -8.26 -0.72
C GLY A 197 -21.40 -9.00 -2.06
N ASP A 198 -20.44 -8.86 -2.99
CA ASP A 198 -20.46 -9.57 -4.28
C ASP A 198 -20.13 -11.04 -4.04
N SER A 199 -20.91 -11.93 -4.65
CA SER A 199 -20.73 -13.38 -4.50
C SER A 199 -19.67 -13.99 -5.40
N ARG A 200 -19.12 -13.24 -6.36
CA ARG A 200 -18.07 -13.74 -7.25
C ARG A 200 -16.77 -13.99 -6.49
N THR A 201 -16.06 -15.02 -6.91
CA THR A 201 -14.78 -15.45 -6.34
C THR A 201 -13.67 -15.32 -7.38
N PHE A 202 -12.41 -15.50 -6.97
CA PHE A 202 -11.28 -15.54 -7.90
C PHE A 202 -11.46 -16.61 -8.99
N ALA A 203 -12.10 -17.75 -8.67
CA ALA A 203 -12.39 -18.80 -9.64
C ALA A 203 -13.42 -18.40 -10.71
N SER A 204 -14.17 -17.31 -10.49
CA SER A 204 -15.21 -16.80 -11.40
C SER A 204 -14.79 -15.52 -12.14
N LEU A 205 -13.57 -15.02 -11.94
CA LEU A 205 -12.96 -13.92 -12.66
C LEU A 205 -12.36 -14.38 -13.98
#